data_904a926f05337583474319ab3ba4da2b
#
_entry.id   904a926f05337583474319ab3ba4da2b
#
_cell.length_a   1.000
_cell.length_b   1.000
_cell.length_c   1.000
_cell.angle_alpha   90.00
_cell.angle_beta   90.00
_cell.angle_gamma   90.00
#
_symmetry.space_group_name_H-M   'P 1'
#
loop_
_entity.id
_entity.type
_entity.pdbx_description
1 polymer ?
#
loop_
_entity_poly.entity_id
_entity_poly.type
_entity_poly.pdbx_seq_one_letter_code
_entity_poly.pdbx_strand_id
1 'polypeptide(L)'
;KEETLAPLPSCISKSTHHAVLKAMTLIRADRPQTIDVFLGLLDSKITNSFDDEVTMCEETEKARQAEEKCRLTEEQKRKEAEQKRNIAKKSGSKNALLWGLVGVIAVVGVIIGVNSNGNSSDSVGGGTVQSGNNALSQQLFSKTYTANGVSFDMMMVKAGTFTMGATPEMKDPDPDEKPTHQVTLTNDYYIGKTEVTQALWKAVMGNNPSRFKGDNLPVELVSWDDCQKFISKLNSLTSKNFRLPTEAEWEFAARGGNNSNHYQYSGSNELGDVAWYDGNSGDKTHAVATKQPNELGLYDMSGNVWEWCSDWCGKYSSSSLTNPTGPNSGSSRVH
;
A
#
# COMPACT_ATOMS: atom_id res chain seq x y z
N LYS A 1 -4.68 -51.00 -13.36
CA LYS A 1 -5.39 -49.77 -12.95
C LYS A 1 -4.36 -48.66 -13.06
N GLU A 2 -4.55 -47.74 -13.99
CA GLU A 2 -3.77 -46.50 -14.06
C GLU A 2 -4.23 -45.63 -12.90
N GLU A 3 -3.41 -45.48 -11.86
CA GLU A 3 -3.58 -44.41 -10.87
C GLU A 3 -3.20 -43.11 -11.54
N THR A 4 -4.19 -42.31 -11.86
CA THR A 4 -3.99 -40.92 -12.28
C THR A 4 -3.51 -40.17 -11.08
N LEU A 5 -2.24 -39.73 -11.10
CA LEU A 5 -1.68 -38.82 -10.12
C LEU A 5 -2.49 -37.51 -10.12
N ALA A 6 -2.74 -36.99 -8.92
CA ALA A 6 -3.38 -35.67 -8.78
C ALA A 6 -2.53 -34.62 -9.53
N PRO A 7 -3.18 -33.66 -10.20
CA PRO A 7 -2.44 -32.57 -10.85
C PRO A 7 -1.66 -31.76 -9.82
N LEU A 8 -0.42 -31.41 -10.15
CA LEU A 8 0.41 -30.56 -9.32
C LEU A 8 -0.23 -29.15 -9.20
N PRO A 9 -0.06 -28.46 -8.07
CA PRO A 9 -0.58 -27.11 -7.87
C PRO A 9 -0.14 -26.15 -8.99
N SER A 10 -1.04 -25.28 -9.42
CA SER A 10 -0.81 -24.34 -10.53
C SER A 10 0.26 -23.27 -10.27
N CYS A 11 0.69 -23.16 -9.01
CA CYS A 11 1.71 -22.21 -8.56
C CYS A 11 3.16 -22.74 -8.71
N ILE A 12 3.35 -24.01 -8.98
CA ILE A 12 4.70 -24.58 -9.21
C ILE A 12 5.26 -24.06 -10.53
N SER A 13 6.52 -23.62 -10.51
CA SER A 13 7.17 -23.11 -11.72
C SER A 13 7.18 -24.17 -12.84
N LYS A 14 7.11 -23.74 -14.10
CA LYS A 14 7.16 -24.67 -15.25
C LYS A 14 8.45 -25.50 -15.28
N SER A 15 9.56 -24.96 -14.76
CA SER A 15 10.84 -25.65 -14.66
C SER A 15 10.81 -26.76 -13.61
N THR A 16 10.26 -26.49 -12.42
CA THR A 16 10.09 -27.48 -11.36
C THR A 16 9.11 -28.57 -11.77
N HIS A 17 7.97 -28.19 -12.40
CA HIS A 17 7.00 -29.11 -12.96
C HIS A 17 7.67 -30.08 -13.98
N HIS A 18 8.49 -29.54 -14.89
CA HIS A 18 9.20 -30.31 -15.90
C HIS A 18 10.25 -31.24 -15.27
N ALA A 19 10.97 -30.78 -14.24
CA ALA A 19 11.96 -31.59 -13.51
C ALA A 19 11.30 -32.77 -12.80
N VAL A 20 10.16 -32.51 -12.11
CA VAL A 20 9.39 -33.59 -11.45
C VAL A 20 8.84 -34.59 -12.44
N LEU A 21 8.23 -34.16 -13.55
CA LEU A 21 7.75 -35.07 -14.60
C LEU A 21 8.87 -35.87 -15.22
N LYS A 22 10.06 -35.29 -15.45
CA LYS A 22 11.24 -35.96 -15.97
C LYS A 22 11.80 -36.97 -14.98
N ALA A 23 11.86 -36.62 -13.68
CA ALA A 23 12.26 -37.55 -12.62
C ALA A 23 11.30 -38.74 -12.54
N MET A 24 9.99 -38.52 -12.59
CA MET A 24 8.96 -39.55 -12.59
C MET A 24 9.01 -40.46 -13.84
N THR A 25 9.40 -39.92 -14.99
CA THR A 25 9.56 -40.71 -16.23
C THR A 25 10.79 -41.64 -16.16
N LEU A 26 11.89 -41.18 -15.58
CA LEU A 26 13.09 -41.98 -15.33
C LEU A 26 12.82 -43.12 -14.35
N ILE A 27 11.99 -42.87 -13.33
CA ILE A 27 11.59 -43.88 -12.33
C ILE A 27 10.71 -45.00 -12.94
N ARG A 28 9.95 -44.71 -14.01
CA ARG A 28 9.10 -45.67 -14.70
C ARG A 28 9.91 -46.71 -15.46
N ALA A 29 11.15 -46.38 -15.88
CA ALA A 29 12.04 -47.28 -16.63
C ALA A 29 12.86 -48.22 -15.71
N ASP A 30 13.26 -47.74 -14.50
CA ASP A 30 14.04 -48.54 -13.52
C ASP A 30 13.42 -48.33 -12.11
N ARG A 31 12.34 -49.03 -11.81
CA ARG A 31 11.63 -48.89 -10.52
C ARG A 31 12.59 -49.03 -9.34
N PRO A 32 12.90 -47.97 -8.58
CA PRO A 32 13.61 -48.12 -7.32
C PRO A 32 12.76 -48.93 -6.35
N GLN A 33 13.36 -49.87 -5.70
CA GLN A 33 12.66 -50.84 -4.83
C GLN A 33 12.23 -50.22 -3.49
N THR A 34 12.71 -49.00 -3.15
CA THR A 34 12.36 -48.31 -1.90
C THR A 34 12.33 -46.78 -2.11
N ILE A 35 11.53 -46.10 -1.29
CA ILE A 35 11.47 -44.63 -1.22
C ILE A 35 12.84 -43.99 -0.95
N ASP A 36 13.70 -44.64 -0.16
CA ASP A 36 15.04 -44.15 0.19
C ASP A 36 15.97 -44.08 -1.01
N VAL A 37 15.88 -45.02 -1.95
CA VAL A 37 16.63 -44.99 -3.21
C VAL A 37 16.11 -43.89 -4.12
N PHE A 38 14.82 -43.58 -4.08
CA PHE A 38 14.20 -42.44 -4.79
C PHE A 38 14.67 -41.12 -4.25
N LEU A 39 14.66 -40.95 -2.94
CA LEU A 39 15.12 -39.72 -2.26
C LEU A 39 16.63 -39.49 -2.43
N GLY A 40 17.42 -40.59 -2.50
CA GLY A 40 18.86 -40.49 -2.77
C GLY A 40 19.22 -40.11 -4.21
N LEU A 41 18.29 -40.23 -5.16
CA LEU A 41 18.45 -39.80 -6.55
C LEU A 41 18.05 -38.33 -6.75
N LEU A 42 17.28 -37.76 -5.81
CA LEU A 42 17.00 -36.33 -5.75
C LEU A 42 18.09 -35.66 -4.93
N ASP A 43 18.92 -34.83 -5.56
CA ASP A 43 19.91 -34.04 -4.87
C ASP A 43 19.21 -33.25 -3.72
N SER A 44 19.79 -33.29 -2.51
CA SER A 44 19.23 -32.65 -1.31
C SER A 44 18.90 -31.17 -1.50
N LYS A 45 19.55 -30.49 -2.45
CA LYS A 45 19.23 -29.10 -2.85
C LYS A 45 17.92 -28.99 -3.63
N ILE A 46 17.54 -30.03 -4.39
CA ILE A 46 16.29 -30.03 -5.17
C ILE A 46 15.10 -30.31 -4.25
N THR A 47 15.25 -31.22 -3.28
CA THR A 47 14.19 -31.50 -2.30
C THR A 47 13.91 -30.29 -1.39
N ASN A 48 14.93 -29.65 -0.85
CA ASN A 48 14.76 -28.45 -0.01
C ASN A 48 14.11 -27.29 -0.79
N SER A 49 14.52 -27.07 -2.05
CA SER A 49 13.89 -26.05 -2.91
C SER A 49 12.44 -26.37 -3.25
N PHE A 50 12.08 -27.65 -3.36
CA PHE A 50 10.71 -28.08 -3.65
C PHE A 50 9.79 -27.90 -2.44
N ASP A 51 10.24 -28.28 -1.25
CA ASP A 51 9.49 -28.14 -0.02
C ASP A 51 9.25 -26.65 0.31
N ASP A 52 10.25 -25.80 0.08
CA ASP A 52 10.12 -24.33 0.23
C ASP A 52 9.12 -23.75 -0.79
N GLU A 53 9.17 -24.20 -2.05
CA GLU A 53 8.25 -23.75 -3.10
C GLU A 53 6.79 -24.19 -2.83
N VAL A 54 6.58 -25.41 -2.35
CA VAL A 54 5.26 -25.93 -1.98
C VAL A 54 4.68 -25.18 -0.78
N THR A 55 5.50 -24.97 0.25
CA THR A 55 5.08 -24.22 1.44
C THR A 55 4.68 -22.78 1.09
N MET A 56 5.49 -22.11 0.27
CA MET A 56 5.20 -20.76 -0.20
C MET A 56 3.94 -20.71 -1.08
N CYS A 57 3.66 -21.75 -1.85
CA CYS A 57 2.45 -21.88 -2.63
C CYS A 57 1.20 -22.06 -1.77
N GLU A 58 1.26 -22.89 -0.74
CA GLU A 58 0.14 -23.08 0.18
C GLU A 58 -0.19 -21.81 0.96
N GLU A 59 0.83 -21.07 1.38
CA GLU A 59 0.67 -19.79 2.04
C GLU A 59 0.04 -18.74 1.09
N THR A 60 0.49 -18.68 -0.15
CA THR A 60 -0.05 -17.78 -1.17
C THR A 60 -1.53 -18.08 -1.47
N GLU A 61 -1.90 -19.37 -1.59
CA GLU A 61 -3.28 -19.77 -1.83
C GLU A 61 -4.19 -19.49 -0.62
N LYS A 62 -3.70 -19.71 0.61
CA LYS A 62 -4.41 -19.34 1.84
C LYS A 62 -4.63 -17.83 1.93
N ALA A 63 -3.61 -17.03 1.58
CA ALA A 63 -3.71 -15.57 1.53
C ALA A 63 -4.77 -15.12 0.51
N ARG A 64 -4.77 -15.70 -0.69
CA ARG A 64 -5.75 -15.41 -1.74
C ARG A 64 -7.18 -15.74 -1.32
N GLN A 65 -7.38 -16.88 -0.64
CA GLN A 65 -8.71 -17.28 -0.13
C GLN A 65 -9.18 -16.37 1.00
N ALA A 66 -8.27 -15.90 1.85
CA ALA A 66 -8.58 -14.94 2.91
C ALA A 66 -9.00 -13.58 2.33
N GLU A 67 -8.27 -13.09 1.33
CA GLU A 67 -8.58 -11.85 0.61
C GLU A 67 -9.95 -11.93 -0.10
N GLU A 68 -10.25 -13.05 -0.77
CA GLU A 68 -11.56 -13.25 -1.41
C GLU A 68 -12.70 -13.28 -0.40
N LYS A 69 -12.48 -13.92 0.77
CA LYS A 69 -13.46 -13.95 1.86
C LYS A 69 -13.68 -12.55 2.44
N CYS A 70 -12.62 -11.75 2.59
CA CYS A 70 -12.71 -10.36 3.04
C CYS A 70 -13.53 -9.54 2.05
N ARG A 71 -13.22 -9.62 0.76
CA ARG A 71 -13.95 -8.95 -0.32
C ARG A 71 -15.45 -9.29 -0.34
N LEU A 72 -15.79 -10.57 -0.16
CA LEU A 72 -17.19 -11.01 -0.10
C LEU A 72 -17.91 -10.45 1.13
N THR A 73 -17.22 -10.36 2.27
CA THR A 73 -17.75 -9.79 3.50
C THR A 73 -18.03 -8.29 3.35
N GLU A 74 -17.13 -7.56 2.71
CA GLU A 74 -17.29 -6.14 2.44
C GLU A 74 -18.41 -5.87 1.42
N GLU A 75 -18.49 -6.67 0.37
CA GLU A 75 -19.60 -6.59 -0.60
C GLU A 75 -20.95 -6.83 0.08
N GLN A 76 -20.98 -7.73 1.05
CA GLN A 76 -22.21 -7.99 1.82
C GLN A 76 -22.57 -6.81 2.72
N LYS A 77 -21.59 -6.22 3.43
CA LYS A 77 -21.79 -5.00 4.23
C LYS A 77 -22.29 -3.83 3.36
N ARG A 78 -21.72 -3.68 2.19
CA ARG A 78 -22.13 -2.64 1.21
C ARG A 78 -23.58 -2.84 0.75
N LYS A 79 -23.99 -4.07 0.44
CA LYS A 79 -25.37 -4.39 0.06
C LYS A 79 -26.36 -4.11 1.21
N GLU A 80 -25.99 -4.43 2.44
CA GLU A 80 -26.79 -4.14 3.63
C GLU A 80 -26.92 -2.62 3.87
N ALA A 81 -25.85 -1.86 3.70
CA ALA A 81 -25.86 -0.42 3.82
C ALA A 81 -26.73 0.24 2.75
N GLU A 82 -26.63 -0.22 1.50
CA GLU A 82 -27.48 0.23 0.40
C GLU A 82 -28.95 -0.08 0.65
N GLN A 83 -29.25 -1.25 1.20
CA GLN A 83 -30.61 -1.64 1.58
C GLN A 83 -31.17 -0.73 2.70
N LYS A 84 -30.34 -0.41 3.71
CA LYS A 84 -30.71 0.55 4.78
C LYS A 84 -30.93 1.95 4.22
N ARG A 85 -30.10 2.44 3.28
CA ARG A 85 -30.28 3.72 2.56
C ARG A 85 -31.62 3.75 1.80
N ASN A 86 -31.95 2.67 1.11
CA ASN A 86 -33.18 2.59 0.34
C ASN A 86 -34.43 2.54 1.24
N ILE A 87 -34.34 1.90 2.42
CA ILE A 87 -35.40 1.91 3.43
C ILE A 87 -35.57 3.32 4.02
N ALA A 88 -34.48 4.02 4.36
CA ALA A 88 -34.51 5.38 4.86
C ALA A 88 -35.11 6.38 3.85
N LYS A 89 -34.77 6.26 2.56
CA LYS A 89 -35.38 7.05 1.47
C LYS A 89 -36.89 6.82 1.34
N LYS A 90 -37.37 5.60 1.58
CA LYS A 90 -38.81 5.27 1.53
C LYS A 90 -39.59 5.74 2.76
N SER A 91 -38.95 5.93 3.91
CA SER A 91 -39.64 6.31 5.15
C SER A 91 -39.87 7.82 5.33
N GLY A 92 -39.41 8.66 4.44
CA GLY A 92 -39.74 10.12 4.41
C GLY A 92 -39.33 10.90 5.64
N SER A 93 -38.45 10.38 6.51
CA SER A 93 -38.02 11.04 7.74
C SER A 93 -36.91 12.04 7.46
N LYS A 94 -37.16 13.33 7.76
CA LYS A 94 -36.23 14.45 7.56
C LYS A 94 -35.12 14.56 8.63
N ASN A 95 -34.93 13.55 9.46
CA ASN A 95 -33.95 13.57 10.55
C ASN A 95 -33.17 12.25 10.60
N ALA A 96 -32.35 11.99 9.59
CA ALA A 96 -31.29 11.00 9.67
C ALA A 96 -30.04 11.65 9.06
N LEU A 97 -29.41 12.49 9.86
CA LEU A 97 -28.03 12.90 9.64
C LEU A 97 -27.12 11.74 10.02
N LEU A 98 -26.10 11.58 9.18
CA LEU A 98 -24.84 10.87 9.39
C LEU A 98 -24.90 9.35 9.45
N TRP A 99 -24.10 8.83 8.62
CA TRP A 99 -23.25 7.64 8.47
C TRP A 99 -23.35 7.11 7.05
N GLY A 100 -22.58 7.71 6.17
CA GLY A 100 -22.35 7.21 4.81
C GLY A 100 -21.11 6.35 4.80
N LEU A 101 -21.27 5.07 4.57
CA LEU A 101 -20.16 4.16 4.27
C LEU A 101 -19.54 4.51 2.92
N VAL A 102 -18.30 4.95 2.94
CA VAL A 102 -17.43 5.13 1.78
C VAL A 102 -17.05 3.75 1.24
N GLY A 103 -17.25 3.55 -0.05
CA GLY A 103 -16.78 2.33 -0.71
C GLY A 103 -15.26 2.29 -0.76
N VAL A 104 -14.68 1.19 -0.29
CA VAL A 104 -13.24 0.94 -0.28
C VAL A 104 -12.69 0.92 -1.70
N ILE A 105 -11.84 1.88 -2.02
CA ILE A 105 -11.06 1.93 -3.27
C ILE A 105 -9.62 2.17 -2.88
N ALA A 106 -8.80 1.11 -2.92
CA ALA A 106 -7.42 1.16 -2.44
C ALA A 106 -6.41 1.59 -3.51
N VAL A 107 -5.44 2.38 -3.15
CA VAL A 107 -4.39 2.97 -4.00
C VAL A 107 -3.00 2.87 -3.39
N VAL A 108 -1.98 3.05 -4.22
CA VAL A 108 -0.56 2.85 -3.91
C VAL A 108 0.08 4.13 -3.41
N GLY A 109 0.46 4.17 -2.14
CA GLY A 109 1.52 5.07 -1.67
C GLY A 109 2.89 4.48 -2.00
N VAL A 110 3.83 5.28 -2.53
CA VAL A 110 5.16 4.80 -2.91
C VAL A 110 6.23 5.54 -2.12
N ILE A 111 7.10 4.79 -1.44
CA ILE A 111 8.21 5.34 -0.64
C ILE A 111 9.58 4.88 -1.16
N ILE A 112 10.58 5.76 -1.03
CA ILE A 112 11.99 5.41 -1.16
C ILE A 112 12.67 5.55 0.20
N GLY A 113 13.23 4.46 0.73
CA GLY A 113 14.16 4.51 1.86
C GLY A 113 15.52 5.03 1.40
N VAL A 114 16.03 6.10 2.01
CA VAL A 114 17.39 6.59 1.77
C VAL A 114 18.27 6.16 2.93
N ASN A 115 19.20 5.26 2.68
CA ASN A 115 20.26 4.95 3.63
C ASN A 115 21.37 5.99 3.43
N SER A 116 21.41 7.02 4.27
CA SER A 116 22.40 8.08 4.20
C SER A 116 23.68 7.71 4.99
N ASN A 117 24.61 7.06 4.29
CA ASN A 117 26.04 7.14 4.67
C ASN A 117 26.76 7.86 3.54
N GLY A 118 27.12 9.12 3.77
CA GLY A 118 27.93 9.88 2.84
C GLY A 118 27.99 11.37 3.17
N ASN A 119 29.04 11.77 3.86
CA ASN A 119 29.45 13.17 4.03
C ASN A 119 29.65 13.85 2.68
N SER A 120 29.07 15.01 2.47
CA SER A 120 29.65 16.07 1.64
C SER A 120 29.20 17.44 2.16
N SER A 121 30.18 18.16 2.62
CA SER A 121 30.13 19.57 2.96
C SER A 121 30.19 20.41 1.70
N ASP A 122 29.17 21.21 1.44
CA ASP A 122 29.28 22.35 0.52
C ASP A 122 28.71 23.62 1.19
N SER A 123 29.63 24.58 1.33
CA SER A 123 29.39 25.92 1.87
C SER A 123 28.73 26.81 0.81
N VAL A 124 27.63 27.46 1.13
CA VAL A 124 27.00 28.48 0.28
C VAL A 124 27.00 29.82 0.99
N GLY A 125 27.59 30.82 0.32
CA GLY A 125 27.64 32.21 0.73
C GLY A 125 26.29 32.91 0.66
N GLY A 126 26.11 33.87 1.57
CA GLY A 126 24.86 34.61 1.77
C GLY A 126 24.57 35.62 0.65
N GLY A 127 23.30 35.74 0.33
CA GLY A 127 22.73 36.79 -0.52
C GLY A 127 21.23 36.88 -0.28
N THR A 128 20.81 38.04 0.24
CA THR A 128 19.42 38.39 0.57
C THR A 128 18.58 38.60 -0.69
N VAL A 129 17.51 37.79 -0.88
CA VAL A 129 16.35 38.12 -1.74
C VAL A 129 15.05 37.57 -1.14
N GLN A 130 14.15 38.44 -0.79
CA GLN A 130 12.90 38.18 -0.07
C GLN A 130 11.68 37.96 -1.00
N SER A 131 11.75 37.10 -1.99
CA SER A 131 10.53 36.65 -2.73
C SER A 131 10.72 35.31 -3.46
N GLY A 132 11.90 34.71 -3.40
CA GLY A 132 12.21 33.41 -4.02
C GLY A 132 12.25 32.23 -3.05
N ASN A 133 12.08 32.46 -1.75
CA ASN A 133 12.38 31.49 -0.73
C ASN A 133 11.41 30.29 -0.66
N ASN A 134 10.14 30.48 -1.05
CA ASN A 134 9.17 29.38 -1.01
C ASN A 134 9.36 28.37 -2.14
N ALA A 135 9.73 28.78 -3.33
CA ALA A 135 9.98 27.86 -4.45
C ALA A 135 11.32 27.09 -4.31
N LEU A 136 12.37 27.78 -3.82
CA LEU A 136 13.67 27.16 -3.57
C LEU A 136 13.64 26.18 -2.36
N SER A 137 12.91 26.52 -1.30
CA SER A 137 12.76 25.63 -0.14
C SER A 137 11.95 24.37 -0.48
N GLN A 138 10.88 24.50 -1.26
CA GLN A 138 10.13 23.33 -1.75
C GLN A 138 10.97 22.42 -2.66
N GLN A 139 11.88 22.99 -3.46
CA GLN A 139 12.76 22.22 -4.34
C GLN A 139 13.84 21.43 -3.58
N LEU A 140 14.22 21.84 -2.37
CA LEU A 140 15.17 21.12 -1.51
C LEU A 140 14.56 19.87 -0.86
N PHE A 141 13.23 19.80 -0.76
CA PHE A 141 12.50 18.71 -0.08
C PHE A 141 11.73 17.79 -1.03
N SER A 142 11.80 18.00 -2.33
CA SER A 142 11.16 17.15 -3.34
C SER A 142 12.17 16.54 -4.31
N LYS A 143 11.81 15.36 -4.85
CA LYS A 143 12.52 14.70 -5.94
C LYS A 143 11.54 14.26 -7.01
N THR A 144 11.83 14.62 -8.26
CA THR A 144 11.07 14.15 -9.41
C THR A 144 11.72 12.91 -10.02
N TYR A 145 10.92 11.91 -10.28
CA TYR A 145 11.29 10.68 -10.98
C TYR A 145 10.47 10.53 -12.25
N THR A 146 10.99 9.75 -13.21
CA THR A 146 10.29 9.49 -14.46
C THR A 146 10.32 8.00 -14.78
N ALA A 147 9.18 7.43 -15.13
CA ALA A 147 9.04 6.08 -15.62
C ALA A 147 8.27 6.07 -16.95
N ASN A 148 8.86 5.54 -18.00
CA ASN A 148 8.30 5.47 -19.36
C ASN A 148 7.67 6.81 -19.83
N GLY A 149 8.38 7.94 -19.56
CA GLY A 149 7.95 9.28 -19.98
C GLY A 149 6.94 9.96 -19.06
N VAL A 150 6.46 9.32 -18.00
CA VAL A 150 5.58 9.92 -17.00
C VAL A 150 6.37 10.29 -15.76
N SER A 151 6.35 11.57 -15.38
CA SER A 151 7.03 12.08 -14.19
C SER A 151 6.11 12.09 -12.98
N PHE A 152 6.69 11.89 -11.79
CA PHE A 152 6.02 11.98 -10.51
C PHE A 152 6.95 12.51 -9.43
N ASP A 153 6.39 13.22 -8.47
CA ASP A 153 7.13 13.86 -7.38
C ASP A 153 7.05 13.05 -6.10
N MET A 154 8.17 13.02 -5.36
CA MET A 154 8.28 12.45 -4.03
C MET A 154 8.71 13.56 -3.06
N MET A 155 8.03 13.67 -1.92
CA MET A 155 8.31 14.64 -0.86
C MET A 155 9.15 14.00 0.24
N MET A 156 10.16 14.72 0.74
CA MET A 156 11.00 14.26 1.85
C MET A 156 10.26 14.42 3.18
N VAL A 157 10.22 13.36 3.94
CA VAL A 157 9.76 13.35 5.35
C VAL A 157 10.99 13.09 6.22
N LYS A 158 11.27 14.03 7.12
CA LYS A 158 12.37 13.90 8.08
C LYS A 158 12.02 12.93 9.18
N ALA A 159 13.01 12.18 9.66
CA ALA A 159 12.92 11.35 10.87
C ALA A 159 12.34 12.14 12.02
N GLY A 160 11.54 11.50 12.87
CA GLY A 160 10.87 12.18 13.97
C GLY A 160 10.12 11.23 14.88
N THR A 161 9.50 11.79 15.92
CA THR A 161 8.69 11.05 16.88
C THR A 161 7.31 11.70 16.95
N PHE A 162 6.26 10.89 16.95
CA PHE A 162 4.88 11.36 17.01
C PHE A 162 4.00 10.41 17.83
N THR A 163 2.80 10.87 18.17
CA THR A 163 1.77 10.03 18.77
C THR A 163 0.90 9.44 17.66
N MET A 164 0.97 8.14 17.47
CA MET A 164 0.19 7.38 16.49
C MET A 164 -1.16 6.96 17.07
N GLY A 165 -2.20 6.96 16.24
CA GLY A 165 -3.56 6.50 16.57
C GLY A 165 -4.50 7.65 16.92
N ALA A 166 -5.61 7.33 17.60
CA ALA A 166 -6.73 8.24 17.92
C ALA A 166 -6.34 9.36 18.90
N THR A 167 -5.69 10.39 18.39
CA THR A 167 -5.28 11.57 19.16
C THR A 167 -6.47 12.50 19.46
N PRO A 168 -6.37 13.40 20.50
CA PRO A 168 -7.51 14.21 20.95
C PRO A 168 -8.13 15.15 19.91
N GLU A 169 -7.38 15.55 18.89
CA GLU A 169 -7.85 16.39 17.80
C GLU A 169 -8.78 15.64 16.82
N MET A 170 -8.73 14.32 16.78
CA MET A 170 -9.58 13.49 15.92
C MET A 170 -11.00 13.41 16.48
N LYS A 171 -11.99 13.65 15.63
CA LYS A 171 -13.40 13.44 15.94
C LYS A 171 -13.84 12.07 15.43
N ASP A 172 -14.50 11.31 16.33
CA ASP A 172 -15.05 10.00 16.00
C ASP A 172 -14.02 8.97 15.44
N PRO A 173 -12.85 8.78 16.11
CA PRO A 173 -11.84 7.84 15.66
C PRO A 173 -12.36 6.40 15.75
N ASP A 174 -11.88 5.54 14.85
CA ASP A 174 -12.21 4.13 14.87
C ASP A 174 -11.62 3.41 16.11
N PRO A 175 -12.31 2.37 16.62
CA PRO A 175 -11.84 1.65 17.82
C PRO A 175 -10.47 0.97 17.64
N ASP A 176 -10.08 0.61 16.43
CA ASP A 176 -8.80 -0.02 16.11
C ASP A 176 -7.62 0.96 16.02
N GLU A 177 -7.90 2.28 15.99
CA GLU A 177 -6.88 3.33 16.16
C GLU A 177 -6.46 3.52 17.64
N LYS A 178 -6.90 2.66 18.54
CA LYS A 178 -6.60 2.71 19.98
C LYS A 178 -5.86 1.46 20.45
N PRO A 179 -4.97 1.64 21.48
CA PRO A 179 -4.58 2.86 22.16
C PRO A 179 -3.60 3.70 21.35
N THR A 180 -3.57 5.03 21.60
CA THR A 180 -2.48 5.87 21.12
C THR A 180 -1.16 5.46 21.73
N HIS A 181 -0.07 5.59 20.98
CA HIS A 181 1.26 5.26 21.43
C HIS A 181 2.32 6.11 20.73
N GLN A 182 3.52 6.20 21.35
CA GLN A 182 4.62 6.94 20.76
C GLN A 182 5.32 6.09 19.70
N VAL A 183 5.52 6.66 18.52
CA VAL A 183 6.32 6.05 17.45
C VAL A 183 7.49 6.95 17.10
N THR A 184 8.70 6.37 17.02
CA THR A 184 9.90 7.02 16.54
C THR A 184 10.30 6.44 15.18
N LEU A 185 10.32 7.27 14.15
CA LEU A 185 10.91 6.96 12.85
C LEU A 185 12.33 7.50 12.81
N THR A 186 13.31 6.62 12.68
CA THR A 186 14.74 6.97 12.81
C THR A 186 15.40 7.37 11.50
N ASN A 187 14.75 7.17 10.37
CA ASN A 187 15.30 7.44 9.05
C ASN A 187 14.44 8.45 8.29
N ASP A 188 15.10 9.36 7.56
CA ASP A 188 14.43 10.16 6.55
C ASP A 188 13.92 9.26 5.42
N TYR A 189 12.79 9.61 4.83
CA TYR A 189 12.23 8.89 3.68
C TYR A 189 11.56 9.84 2.69
N TYR A 190 11.24 9.35 1.51
CA TYR A 190 10.44 10.07 0.52
C TYR A 190 9.11 9.33 0.34
N ILE A 191 8.02 10.08 0.31
CA ILE A 191 6.67 9.58 0.05
C ILE A 191 6.10 10.27 -1.20
N GLY A 192 5.22 9.61 -1.94
CA GLY A 192 4.53 10.21 -3.08
C GLY A 192 3.84 11.52 -2.71
N LYS A 193 4.01 12.57 -3.52
CA LYS A 193 3.35 13.86 -3.34
C LYS A 193 1.83 13.74 -3.42
N THR A 194 1.37 12.78 -4.20
CA THR A 194 -0.02 12.41 -4.44
C THR A 194 -0.12 10.90 -4.52
N GLU A 195 -1.33 10.38 -4.56
CA GLU A 195 -1.57 9.00 -4.95
C GLU A 195 -0.98 8.72 -6.35
N VAL A 196 -0.72 7.45 -6.66
CA VAL A 196 -0.27 7.02 -7.99
C VAL A 196 -1.35 7.31 -9.02
N THR A 197 -1.04 8.14 -10.01
CA THR A 197 -1.98 8.47 -11.08
C THR A 197 -2.17 7.31 -12.06
N GLN A 198 -3.32 7.30 -12.74
CA GLN A 198 -3.59 6.32 -13.80
C GLN A 198 -2.61 6.43 -14.97
N ALA A 199 -2.09 7.64 -15.26
CA ALA A 199 -1.02 7.83 -16.25
C ALA A 199 0.25 7.06 -15.85
N LEU A 200 0.70 7.22 -14.60
CA LEU A 200 1.89 6.52 -14.10
C LEU A 200 1.67 5.01 -14.04
N TRP A 201 0.53 4.57 -13.51
CA TRP A 201 0.19 3.15 -13.48
C TRP A 201 0.19 2.52 -14.87
N LYS A 202 -0.46 3.16 -15.84
CA LYS A 202 -0.51 2.71 -17.23
C LYS A 202 0.87 2.68 -17.88
N ALA A 203 1.72 3.67 -17.62
CA ALA A 203 3.09 3.71 -18.12
C ALA A 203 3.95 2.55 -17.60
N VAL A 204 3.74 2.11 -16.36
CA VAL A 204 4.49 1.01 -15.72
C VAL A 204 3.87 -0.36 -16.02
N MET A 205 2.53 -0.48 -15.91
CA MET A 205 1.84 -1.76 -16.00
C MET A 205 1.31 -2.11 -17.37
N GLY A 206 1.11 -1.11 -18.24
CA GLY A 206 0.56 -1.28 -19.59
C GLY A 206 -0.97 -1.36 -19.65
N ASN A 207 -1.65 -1.30 -18.50
CA ASN A 207 -3.11 -1.35 -18.40
C ASN A 207 -3.65 -0.30 -17.42
N ASN A 208 -4.97 -0.16 -17.35
CA ASN A 208 -5.62 0.70 -16.36
C ASN A 208 -6.87 -0.02 -15.82
N PRO A 209 -6.84 -0.56 -14.58
CA PRO A 209 -7.95 -1.30 -13.99
C PRO A 209 -9.09 -0.40 -13.51
N SER A 210 -8.80 0.89 -13.22
CA SER A 210 -9.70 1.83 -12.55
C SER A 210 -11.10 1.88 -13.17
N ARG A 211 -12.12 2.11 -12.36
CA ARG A 211 -13.50 2.32 -12.79
C ARG A 211 -13.67 3.70 -13.44
N PHE A 212 -13.23 4.74 -12.73
CA PHE A 212 -13.24 6.10 -13.25
C PHE A 212 -11.99 6.33 -14.09
N LYS A 213 -12.11 6.85 -15.29
CA LYS A 213 -11.01 6.97 -16.25
C LYS A 213 -10.54 8.42 -16.38
N GLY A 214 -9.23 8.63 -16.27
CA GLY A 214 -8.58 9.92 -16.47
C GLY A 214 -7.12 9.85 -16.06
N ASP A 215 -6.21 10.36 -16.87
CA ASP A 215 -4.76 10.23 -16.66
C ASP A 215 -4.30 10.86 -15.32
N ASN A 216 -4.96 11.93 -14.88
CA ASN A 216 -4.67 12.61 -13.60
C ASN A 216 -5.52 12.11 -12.42
N LEU A 217 -6.40 11.13 -12.62
CA LEU A 217 -7.11 10.47 -11.53
C LEU A 217 -6.18 9.47 -10.82
N PRO A 218 -6.39 9.20 -9.52
CA PRO A 218 -5.69 8.11 -8.87
C PRO A 218 -6.06 6.78 -9.50
N VAL A 219 -5.11 5.84 -9.57
CA VAL A 219 -5.44 4.47 -9.94
C VAL A 219 -6.25 3.83 -8.81
N GLU A 220 -7.30 3.09 -9.14
CA GLU A 220 -8.16 2.39 -8.18
C GLU A 220 -8.54 0.99 -8.68
N LEU A 221 -9.15 0.17 -7.84
CA LEU A 221 -9.43 -1.25 -8.09
C LEU A 221 -8.13 -2.07 -8.29
N VAL A 222 -7.16 -1.80 -7.46
CA VAL A 222 -5.88 -2.53 -7.39
C VAL A 222 -5.74 -3.21 -6.03
N SER A 223 -5.32 -4.47 -6.03
CA SER A 223 -4.99 -5.21 -4.83
C SER A 223 -3.59 -4.83 -4.31
N TRP A 224 -3.30 -5.17 -3.06
CA TRP A 224 -1.97 -5.04 -2.48
C TRP A 224 -0.90 -5.74 -3.34
N ASP A 225 -1.21 -6.94 -3.84
CA ASP A 225 -0.31 -7.69 -4.73
C ASP A 225 -0.09 -7.00 -6.08
N ASP A 226 -1.09 -6.31 -6.62
CA ASP A 226 -0.91 -5.53 -7.85
C ASP A 226 -0.01 -4.33 -7.59
N CYS A 227 -0.10 -3.74 -6.39
CA CYS A 227 0.82 -2.69 -5.95
C CYS A 227 2.26 -3.20 -5.85
N GLN A 228 2.49 -4.40 -5.31
CA GLN A 228 3.83 -5.01 -5.28
C GLN A 228 4.39 -5.26 -6.69
N LYS A 229 3.55 -5.75 -7.63
CA LYS A 229 3.93 -5.91 -9.04
C LYS A 229 4.28 -4.57 -9.70
N PHE A 230 3.46 -3.54 -9.45
CA PHE A 230 3.72 -2.18 -9.92
C PHE A 230 5.06 -1.66 -9.40
N ILE A 231 5.31 -1.76 -8.09
CA ILE A 231 6.55 -1.32 -7.44
C ILE A 231 7.76 -2.08 -8.00
N SER A 232 7.67 -3.39 -8.17
CA SER A 232 8.75 -4.21 -8.76
C SER A 232 9.12 -3.72 -10.17
N LYS A 233 8.12 -3.45 -11.02
CA LYS A 233 8.34 -2.92 -12.37
C LYS A 233 8.88 -1.48 -12.33
N LEU A 234 8.33 -0.62 -11.46
CA LEU A 234 8.80 0.75 -11.30
C LEU A 234 10.27 0.78 -10.88
N ASN A 235 10.68 -0.07 -9.94
CA ASN A 235 12.05 -0.23 -9.50
C ASN A 235 12.97 -0.64 -10.65
N SER A 236 12.52 -1.59 -11.46
CA SER A 236 13.28 -2.03 -12.66
C SER A 236 13.45 -0.91 -13.69
N LEU A 237 12.42 -0.10 -13.92
CA LEU A 237 12.43 1.00 -14.88
C LEU A 237 13.29 2.18 -14.43
N THR A 238 13.33 2.45 -13.13
CA THR A 238 13.97 3.64 -12.56
C THR A 238 15.32 3.35 -11.91
N SER A 239 15.67 2.07 -11.71
CA SER A 239 16.84 1.65 -10.93
C SER A 239 16.84 2.23 -9.51
N LYS A 240 15.65 2.30 -8.87
CA LYS A 240 15.41 2.77 -7.51
C LYS A 240 14.79 1.67 -6.66
N ASN A 241 14.67 1.92 -5.35
CA ASN A 241 14.08 1.01 -4.39
C ASN A 241 12.82 1.64 -3.79
N PHE A 242 11.76 1.75 -4.59
CA PHE A 242 10.45 2.12 -4.11
C PHE A 242 9.82 0.94 -3.34
N ARG A 243 8.99 1.24 -2.38
CA ARG A 243 8.20 0.29 -1.60
C ARG A 243 6.89 0.94 -1.14
N LEU A 244 5.97 0.19 -0.59
CA LEU A 244 4.84 0.75 0.16
C LEU A 244 5.35 1.41 1.46
N PRO A 245 4.66 2.44 1.96
CA PRO A 245 4.90 2.96 3.30
C PRO A 245 4.57 1.91 4.36
N THR A 246 5.16 2.00 5.54
CA THR A 246 4.54 1.43 6.73
C THR A 246 3.35 2.31 7.13
N GLU A 247 2.40 1.77 7.88
CA GLU A 247 1.29 2.52 8.45
C GLU A 247 1.78 3.73 9.23
N ALA A 248 2.80 3.55 10.06
CA ALA A 248 3.40 4.62 10.84
C ALA A 248 4.10 5.71 10.00
N GLU A 249 4.76 5.34 8.90
CA GLU A 249 5.32 6.31 7.96
C GLU A 249 4.23 7.10 7.25
N TRP A 250 3.16 6.42 6.83
CA TRP A 250 2.02 7.05 6.19
C TRP A 250 1.32 8.04 7.14
N GLU A 251 0.99 7.61 8.37
CA GLU A 251 0.30 8.46 9.35
C GLU A 251 1.17 9.65 9.77
N PHE A 252 2.48 9.45 10.01
CA PHE A 252 3.39 10.54 10.33
C PHE A 252 3.44 11.60 9.22
N ALA A 253 3.49 11.16 7.96
CA ALA A 253 3.46 12.05 6.81
C ALA A 253 2.12 12.75 6.66
N ALA A 254 0.98 12.06 6.85
CA ALA A 254 -0.36 12.63 6.81
C ALA A 254 -0.58 13.70 7.86
N ARG A 255 0.00 13.53 9.05
CA ARG A 255 -0.04 14.51 10.15
C ARG A 255 0.89 15.71 9.97
N GLY A 256 1.62 15.81 8.85
CA GLY A 256 2.55 16.92 8.58
C GLY A 256 3.98 16.70 9.12
N GLY A 257 4.31 15.48 9.58
CA GLY A 257 5.63 15.14 10.10
C GLY A 257 6.04 16.02 11.28
N ASN A 258 7.30 16.45 11.28
CA ASN A 258 7.81 17.39 12.29
C ASN A 258 7.25 18.82 12.19
N ASN A 259 6.51 19.11 11.12
CA ASN A 259 5.89 20.42 10.89
C ASN A 259 4.39 20.45 11.26
N SER A 260 3.89 19.37 11.86
CA SER A 260 2.47 19.20 12.20
C SER A 260 1.90 20.38 12.98
N ASN A 261 0.79 20.91 12.50
CA ASN A 261 -0.01 21.90 13.22
C ASN A 261 -1.13 21.27 14.08
N HIS A 262 -1.11 19.95 14.22
CA HIS A 262 -2.12 19.18 14.95
C HIS A 262 -3.55 19.40 14.46
N TYR A 263 -3.72 19.52 13.15
CA TYR A 263 -5.03 19.59 12.54
C TYR A 263 -5.77 18.24 12.65
N GLN A 264 -7.09 18.30 12.61
CA GLN A 264 -7.94 17.12 12.61
C GLN A 264 -7.76 16.28 11.33
N TYR A 265 -7.55 16.92 10.19
CA TYR A 265 -7.30 16.31 8.89
C TYR A 265 -5.92 16.73 8.39
N SER A 266 -5.42 16.06 7.38
CA SER A 266 -4.11 16.35 6.81
C SER A 266 -4.06 17.77 6.19
N GLY A 267 -3.55 18.74 6.94
CA GLY A 267 -3.36 20.13 6.52
C GLY A 267 -4.49 21.10 6.87
N SER A 268 -5.61 20.67 7.49
CA SER A 268 -6.71 21.57 7.88
C SER A 268 -7.61 20.99 8.98
N ASN A 269 -8.36 21.85 9.67
CA ASN A 269 -9.50 21.42 10.50
C ASN A 269 -10.82 21.33 9.71
N GLU A 270 -10.82 21.79 8.46
CA GLU A 270 -11.99 21.74 7.56
C GLU A 270 -11.76 20.68 6.48
N LEU A 271 -12.46 19.53 6.58
CA LEU A 271 -12.30 18.40 5.66
C LEU A 271 -12.46 18.79 4.18
N GLY A 272 -13.40 19.69 3.89
CA GLY A 272 -13.67 20.15 2.52
C GLY A 272 -12.52 20.88 1.83
N ASP A 273 -11.57 21.41 2.60
CA ASP A 273 -10.40 22.12 2.07
C ASP A 273 -9.33 21.17 1.54
N VAL A 274 -9.18 20.00 2.18
CA VAL A 274 -8.07 19.08 1.99
C VAL A 274 -8.48 17.74 1.38
N ALA A 275 -9.77 17.42 1.31
CA ALA A 275 -10.25 16.11 0.90
C ALA A 275 -11.42 16.11 -0.09
N TRP A 276 -11.44 15.11 -0.93
CA TRP A 276 -12.61 14.61 -1.65
C TRP A 276 -13.20 13.45 -0.87
N TYR A 277 -14.42 13.57 -0.39
CA TYR A 277 -15.12 12.59 0.44
C TYR A 277 -16.59 12.45 -0.01
N ASP A 278 -17.36 11.57 0.58
CA ASP A 278 -18.75 11.29 0.17
C ASP A 278 -19.66 12.55 0.14
N GLY A 279 -19.39 13.53 1.01
CA GLY A 279 -20.14 14.77 1.06
C GLY A 279 -19.88 15.73 -0.10
N ASN A 280 -18.76 15.62 -0.81
CA ASN A 280 -18.37 16.58 -1.86
C ASN A 280 -17.85 15.93 -3.16
N SER A 281 -17.60 14.61 -3.18
CA SER A 281 -17.00 13.90 -4.34
C SER A 281 -18.00 13.57 -5.45
N GLY A 282 -19.30 13.54 -5.15
CA GLY A 282 -20.32 13.07 -6.10
C GLY A 282 -20.16 11.59 -6.49
N ASP A 283 -19.74 10.76 -5.53
CA ASP A 283 -19.54 9.30 -5.67
C ASP A 283 -18.50 8.91 -6.75
N LYS A 284 -17.45 9.70 -6.93
CA LYS A 284 -16.37 9.44 -7.90
C LYS A 284 -15.02 9.95 -7.39
N THR A 285 -13.94 9.44 -7.98
CA THR A 285 -12.59 9.95 -7.76
C THR A 285 -12.37 11.27 -8.50
N HIS A 286 -11.47 12.08 -7.99
CA HIS A 286 -11.08 13.38 -8.55
C HIS A 286 -9.60 13.40 -8.93
N ALA A 287 -9.22 14.35 -9.77
CA ALA A 287 -7.82 14.54 -10.12
C ALA A 287 -7.00 14.81 -8.85
N VAL A 288 -5.84 14.17 -8.76
CA VAL A 288 -4.92 14.34 -7.63
C VAL A 288 -4.47 15.80 -7.49
N ALA A 289 -4.13 16.22 -6.28
CA ALA A 289 -3.63 17.56 -5.95
C ALA A 289 -4.60 18.70 -6.34
N THR A 290 -5.90 18.49 -6.26
CA THR A 290 -6.92 19.55 -6.51
C THR A 290 -7.46 20.17 -5.25
N LYS A 291 -7.11 19.66 -4.07
CA LYS A 291 -7.36 20.22 -2.75
C LYS A 291 -6.08 20.86 -2.19
N GLN A 292 -6.14 21.42 -0.98
CA GLN A 292 -4.95 21.97 -0.33
C GLN A 292 -4.04 20.86 0.19
N PRO A 293 -2.70 21.04 0.13
CA PRO A 293 -1.75 20.10 0.70
C PRO A 293 -1.62 20.29 2.21
N ASN A 294 -0.98 19.31 2.86
CA ASN A 294 -0.54 19.44 4.23
C ASN A 294 0.81 20.22 4.33
N GLU A 295 1.37 20.29 5.53
CA GLU A 295 2.58 21.05 5.86
C GLU A 295 3.84 20.52 5.15
N LEU A 296 3.82 19.28 4.67
CA LEU A 296 4.89 18.66 3.88
C LEU A 296 4.68 18.81 2.37
N GLY A 297 3.57 19.42 1.94
CA GLY A 297 3.20 19.52 0.53
C GLY A 297 2.61 18.24 -0.05
N LEU A 298 2.08 17.35 0.80
CA LEU A 298 1.37 16.12 0.42
C LEU A 298 -0.12 16.41 0.24
N TYR A 299 -0.72 15.81 -0.77
CA TYR A 299 -2.11 15.99 -1.14
C TYR A 299 -2.92 14.73 -0.91
N ASP A 300 -4.22 14.91 -0.79
CA ASP A 300 -5.25 13.85 -0.79
C ASP A 300 -5.16 12.85 0.37
N MET A 301 -4.29 13.12 1.38
CA MET A 301 -4.04 12.25 2.55
C MET A 301 -5.26 12.09 3.50
N SER A 302 -6.40 12.73 3.23
CA SER A 302 -7.63 12.61 4.03
C SER A 302 -8.84 12.23 3.19
N GLY A 303 -8.65 11.75 1.94
CA GLY A 303 -9.76 11.36 1.07
C GLY A 303 -9.34 10.94 -0.31
N ASN A 304 -10.22 11.13 -1.31
CA ASN A 304 -10.13 10.68 -2.69
C ASN A 304 -10.16 9.15 -2.79
N VAL A 305 -9.09 8.44 -2.38
CA VAL A 305 -9.01 6.98 -2.39
C VAL A 305 -8.25 6.44 -1.17
N TRP A 306 -8.49 5.20 -0.77
CA TRP A 306 -7.72 4.51 0.25
C TRP A 306 -6.33 4.14 -0.26
N GLU A 307 -5.32 4.14 0.62
CA GLU A 307 -3.94 3.89 0.26
C GLU A 307 -3.36 2.66 0.98
N TRP A 308 -2.84 1.69 0.22
CA TRP A 308 -2.20 0.51 0.76
C TRP A 308 -0.91 0.83 1.51
N CYS A 309 -0.79 0.31 2.74
CA CYS A 309 0.46 0.23 3.48
C CYS A 309 1.10 -1.17 3.38
N SER A 310 2.37 -1.28 3.80
CA SER A 310 3.08 -2.57 3.81
C SER A 310 2.61 -3.50 4.91
N ASP A 311 2.02 -2.94 5.96
CA ASP A 311 1.74 -3.62 7.23
C ASP A 311 0.54 -4.54 7.12
N TRP A 312 0.57 -5.63 7.89
CA TRP A 312 -0.63 -6.38 8.21
C TRP A 312 -1.45 -5.62 9.25
N CYS A 313 -2.77 -5.61 9.11
CA CYS A 313 -3.67 -5.07 10.13
C CYS A 313 -3.45 -5.78 11.46
N GLY A 314 -3.36 -5.01 12.54
CA GLY A 314 -3.17 -5.51 13.88
C GLY A 314 -3.63 -4.53 14.94
N LYS A 315 -3.75 -5.00 16.17
CA LYS A 315 -4.10 -4.14 17.30
C LYS A 315 -2.89 -3.31 17.73
N TYR A 316 -3.13 -2.05 18.01
CA TYR A 316 -2.13 -1.19 18.59
C TYR A 316 -1.74 -1.63 20.01
N SER A 317 -0.46 -1.42 20.34
CA SER A 317 0.07 -1.57 21.70
C SER A 317 0.22 -0.18 22.31
N SER A 318 0.05 -0.07 23.62
CA SER A 318 0.34 1.18 24.35
C SER A 318 1.84 1.45 24.54
N SER A 319 2.71 0.52 24.16
CA SER A 319 4.16 0.65 24.25
C SER A 319 4.72 1.55 23.16
N SER A 320 5.75 2.32 23.48
CA SER A 320 6.50 3.08 22.46
C SER A 320 7.20 2.13 21.49
N LEU A 321 7.16 2.46 20.20
CA LEU A 321 7.72 1.66 19.11
C LEU A 321 8.75 2.48 18.30
N THR A 322 9.72 1.79 17.72
CA THR A 322 10.70 2.39 16.81
C THR A 322 10.64 1.68 15.47
N ASN A 323 10.38 2.45 14.40
CA ASN A 323 10.21 1.96 13.03
C ASN A 323 9.27 0.73 12.96
N PRO A 324 8.04 0.80 13.47
CA PRO A 324 7.13 -0.35 13.43
C PRO A 324 6.79 -0.72 11.99
N THR A 325 6.54 -2.01 11.76
CA THR A 325 6.16 -2.60 10.47
C THR A 325 4.90 -3.47 10.59
N GLY A 326 4.14 -3.26 11.67
CA GLY A 326 2.97 -4.07 11.97
C GLY A 326 3.30 -5.51 12.42
N PRO A 327 2.29 -6.36 12.53
CA PRO A 327 2.47 -7.78 12.82
C PRO A 327 3.21 -8.51 11.70
N ASN A 328 3.90 -9.62 12.02
CA ASN A 328 4.60 -10.44 11.01
C ASN A 328 3.64 -11.17 10.05
N SER A 329 2.37 -11.32 10.42
CA SER A 329 1.34 -11.95 9.61
C SER A 329 -0.04 -11.45 10.01
N GLY A 330 -1.00 -11.53 9.10
CA GLY A 330 -2.39 -11.10 9.33
C GLY A 330 -3.32 -11.63 8.26
N SER A 331 -4.59 -11.27 8.36
CA SER A 331 -5.64 -11.63 7.39
C SER A 331 -5.93 -10.53 6.38
N SER A 332 -5.52 -9.29 6.67
CA SER A 332 -5.70 -8.12 5.79
C SER A 332 -4.52 -7.16 5.94
N ARG A 333 -4.27 -6.38 4.90
CA ARG A 333 -3.28 -5.30 4.90
C ARG A 333 -3.92 -4.00 5.32
N VAL A 334 -3.11 -3.11 5.91
CA VAL A 334 -3.53 -1.73 6.23
C VAL A 334 -3.72 -0.92 4.96
N HIS A 335 -4.76 -0.10 4.93
CA HIS A 335 -5.09 0.84 3.87
C HIS A 335 -5.93 2.00 4.39
#